data_64bae0cdcc73e5ef16d75a3c68fcff08
#
_entry.id   64bae0cdcc73e5ef16d75a3c68fcff08
#
_cell.length_a   1.000
_cell.length_b   1.000
_cell.length_c   1.000
_cell.angle_alpha   90.00
_cell.angle_beta   90.00
_cell.angle_gamma   90.00
#
_symmetry.space_group_name_H-M   'P 1'
#
loop_
_entity.id
_entity.type
_entity.pdbx_description
1 polymer ?
#
loop_
_entity_poly.entity_id
_entity_poly.type
_entity_poly.pdbx_seq_one_letter_code
_entity_poly.pdbx_strand_id
1 'polypeptide(L)'
;IGIYARSGASTVELSNDIKKKIKVVKKSLPEGLDLRVAFDRANYVEAAIEEVYKTLIIAFILVVIIIYLFLGNLKAVVVPAVALPVSLIASFLGLYIFGLSINIFVLLSFILAIGIITDDSVIMTDAIYRRIEEGENSLVASYKGSKQISFAIVATTLILVAVFLPLIFIEGISGTLFRETAIALSFSILISSFVALTLSPMLASKFLSKKTNKKLFLQKFEKIFLNFASFYKETLDAIINKTRSVGFFIIFIIIASILLFSFSKKELLPMEDRGAYLIIGMTDEGSSFEYTQAQAQKVEARLIPLLQGEDSPYSRFIMRVPGFGSSANSFNSFIIIALLDDWKKRDKGQEVVLREAIGKIVTLPQAVAFPISPQSIRVSSYNKPVQMVIYGRTYGELEEVQNKVIRKLRSNKNLSRIESDYNRNKPEVKLIINKNKAKDLGVSTKSIGETLETLYGGKRITTFNKLGKEYPIIVQQYLSDRRNKDGISKIFVRSETNGKLISLANLVNFKEEGSAKELARYNRQRAVTISANIGENYTLSEAIKYFEDIMAETASENQITWKGKSEEIKETSNELFIIFALALLTAYLVMAATFNSFIHPFIIVLTVPLAIFGGLVFIL
;
A
#
# COMPACT_ATOMS: atom_id res chain seq x y z
N ILE A 1 -24.96 -7.85 -3.65
CA ILE A 1 -24.09 -8.91 -4.17
C ILE A 1 -22.66 -8.36 -4.19
N GLY A 2 -21.71 -9.05 -3.52
CA GLY A 2 -20.29 -8.75 -3.57
C GLY A 2 -19.58 -9.74 -4.49
N ILE A 3 -18.77 -9.23 -5.41
CA ILE A 3 -17.96 -10.05 -6.31
C ILE A 3 -16.49 -9.79 -5.98
N TYR A 4 -15.73 -10.85 -5.77
CA TYR A 4 -14.33 -10.79 -5.38
C TYR A 4 -13.46 -11.45 -6.45
N ALA A 5 -12.36 -10.78 -6.80
CA ALA A 5 -11.37 -11.34 -7.70
C ALA A 5 -10.64 -12.52 -7.03
N ARG A 6 -10.33 -13.55 -7.79
CA ARG A 6 -9.40 -14.62 -7.36
C ARG A 6 -7.99 -14.02 -7.31
N SER A 7 -7.13 -14.64 -6.51
CA SER A 7 -5.71 -14.27 -6.50
C SER A 7 -5.11 -14.39 -7.92
N GLY A 8 -4.38 -13.35 -8.33
CA GLY A 8 -3.77 -13.28 -9.67
C GLY A 8 -4.70 -12.87 -10.81
N ALA A 9 -6.00 -12.63 -10.56
CA ALA A 9 -6.91 -12.15 -11.61
C ALA A 9 -6.85 -10.63 -11.77
N SER A 10 -6.95 -10.16 -13.03
CA SER A 10 -7.03 -8.73 -13.35
C SER A 10 -8.35 -8.14 -12.84
N THR A 11 -8.25 -7.15 -11.96
CA THR A 11 -9.42 -6.45 -11.41
C THR A 11 -10.17 -5.68 -12.50
N VAL A 12 -9.45 -5.10 -13.45
CA VAL A 12 -10.01 -4.31 -14.56
C VAL A 12 -10.79 -5.21 -15.53
N GLU A 13 -10.20 -6.34 -15.92
CA GLU A 13 -10.85 -7.30 -16.81
C GLU A 13 -12.12 -7.88 -16.18
N LEU A 14 -12.03 -8.29 -14.89
CA LEU A 14 -13.17 -8.77 -14.13
C LEU A 14 -14.30 -7.73 -14.07
N SER A 15 -13.98 -6.47 -13.79
CA SER A 15 -14.95 -5.37 -13.76
C SER A 15 -15.67 -5.21 -15.10
N ASN A 16 -14.91 -5.20 -16.18
CA ASN A 16 -15.45 -5.06 -17.54
C ASN A 16 -16.39 -6.21 -17.91
N ASP A 17 -16.03 -7.44 -17.56
CA ASP A 17 -16.88 -8.61 -17.81
C ASP A 17 -18.16 -8.59 -16.98
N ILE A 18 -18.07 -8.16 -15.71
CA ILE A 18 -19.24 -7.98 -14.85
C ILE A 18 -20.16 -6.90 -15.42
N LYS A 19 -19.61 -5.73 -15.82
CA LYS A 19 -20.40 -4.65 -16.45
C LYS A 19 -21.14 -5.13 -17.71
N LYS A 20 -20.50 -5.98 -18.53
CA LYS A 20 -21.17 -6.63 -19.68
C LYS A 20 -22.31 -7.57 -19.23
N LYS A 21 -22.04 -8.43 -18.23
CA LYS A 21 -23.06 -9.35 -17.69
C LYS A 21 -24.23 -8.62 -17.03
N ILE A 22 -23.99 -7.52 -16.31
CA ILE A 22 -25.04 -6.68 -15.72
C ILE A 22 -26.01 -6.19 -16.80
N LYS A 23 -25.50 -5.75 -17.97
CA LYS A 23 -26.36 -5.31 -19.08
C LYS A 23 -27.29 -6.41 -19.58
N VAL A 24 -26.84 -7.66 -19.56
CA VAL A 24 -27.67 -8.83 -19.95
C VAL A 24 -28.70 -9.13 -18.86
N VAL A 25 -28.26 -9.20 -17.59
CA VAL A 25 -29.14 -9.51 -16.45
C VAL A 25 -30.24 -8.46 -16.28
N LYS A 26 -29.93 -7.16 -16.49
CA LYS A 26 -30.95 -6.10 -16.44
C LYS A 26 -32.16 -6.34 -17.34
N LYS A 27 -31.96 -6.99 -18.51
CA LYS A 27 -33.04 -7.29 -19.44
C LYS A 27 -33.95 -8.41 -18.94
N SER A 28 -33.50 -9.22 -18.00
CA SER A 28 -34.25 -10.36 -17.43
C SER A 28 -34.80 -10.11 -16.04
N LEU A 29 -34.59 -8.89 -15.49
CA LEU A 29 -35.13 -8.54 -14.17
C LEU A 29 -36.65 -8.30 -14.26
N PRO A 30 -37.40 -8.71 -13.22
CA PRO A 30 -38.79 -8.34 -13.05
C PRO A 30 -39.00 -6.84 -13.01
N GLU A 31 -40.20 -6.37 -13.42
CA GLU A 31 -40.57 -4.95 -13.30
C GLU A 31 -40.42 -4.44 -11.85
N GLY A 32 -39.86 -3.24 -11.70
CA GLY A 32 -39.61 -2.61 -10.41
C GLY A 32 -38.25 -2.94 -9.78
N LEU A 33 -37.44 -3.84 -10.40
CA LEU A 33 -36.07 -4.11 -9.95
C LEU A 33 -35.05 -3.48 -10.88
N ASP A 34 -34.07 -2.79 -10.31
CA ASP A 34 -32.89 -2.29 -11.03
C ASP A 34 -31.58 -2.82 -10.40
N LEU A 35 -30.59 -3.09 -11.24
CA LEU A 35 -29.29 -3.56 -10.86
C LEU A 35 -28.24 -2.48 -11.15
N ARG A 36 -27.62 -1.94 -10.11
CA ARG A 36 -26.61 -0.89 -10.23
C ARG A 36 -25.29 -1.32 -9.61
N VAL A 37 -24.18 -0.87 -10.22
CA VAL A 37 -22.88 -1.01 -9.59
C VAL A 37 -22.79 -0.01 -8.45
N ALA A 38 -22.67 -0.53 -7.23
CA ALA A 38 -22.57 0.30 -6.04
C ALA A 38 -21.16 0.86 -5.84
N PHE A 39 -20.16 0.00 -6.00
CA PHE A 39 -18.74 0.34 -5.85
C PHE A 39 -17.89 -0.53 -6.77
N ASP A 40 -16.98 0.09 -7.51
CA ASP A 40 -16.06 -0.58 -8.42
C ASP A 40 -14.62 -0.14 -8.12
N ARG A 41 -13.80 -1.10 -7.70
CA ARG A 41 -12.39 -0.87 -7.42
C ARG A 41 -11.54 -0.66 -8.68
N ALA A 42 -12.02 -1.16 -9.81
CA ALA A 42 -11.28 -1.07 -11.07
C ALA A 42 -11.19 0.37 -11.59
N ASN A 43 -12.17 1.23 -11.26
CA ASN A 43 -12.17 2.62 -11.72
C ASN A 43 -10.88 3.38 -11.34
N TYR A 44 -10.37 3.16 -10.12
CA TYR A 44 -9.10 3.75 -9.70
C TYR A 44 -7.92 3.23 -10.52
N VAL A 45 -7.88 1.92 -10.75
CA VAL A 45 -6.79 1.28 -11.51
C VAL A 45 -6.82 1.74 -12.97
N GLU A 46 -8.01 1.82 -13.59
CA GLU A 46 -8.20 2.33 -14.95
C GLU A 46 -7.74 3.79 -15.07
N ALA A 47 -8.14 4.66 -14.13
CA ALA A 47 -7.72 6.06 -14.09
C ALA A 47 -6.20 6.21 -13.91
N ALA A 48 -5.59 5.40 -13.03
CA ALA A 48 -4.15 5.40 -12.82
C ALA A 48 -3.39 4.94 -14.09
N ILE A 49 -3.87 3.90 -14.77
CA ILE A 49 -3.29 3.44 -16.05
C ILE A 49 -3.42 4.53 -17.12
N GLU A 50 -4.57 5.17 -17.24
CA GLU A 50 -4.79 6.27 -18.21
C GLU A 50 -3.80 7.42 -17.96
N GLU A 51 -3.59 7.79 -16.69
CA GLU A 51 -2.66 8.87 -16.33
C GLU A 51 -1.20 8.50 -16.63
N VAL A 52 -0.84 7.23 -16.40
CA VAL A 52 0.50 6.72 -16.78
C VAL A 52 0.71 6.81 -18.30
N TYR A 53 -0.27 6.39 -19.11
CA TYR A 53 -0.16 6.52 -20.56
C TYR A 53 0.01 7.97 -21.02
N LYS A 54 -0.74 8.91 -20.44
CA LYS A 54 -0.57 10.36 -20.72
C LYS A 54 0.82 10.84 -20.34
N THR A 55 1.29 10.45 -19.16
CA THR A 55 2.63 10.81 -18.68
C THR A 55 3.72 10.25 -19.58
N LEU A 56 3.60 9.01 -20.05
CA LEU A 56 4.53 8.41 -21.00
C LEU A 56 4.59 9.21 -22.32
N ILE A 57 3.44 9.63 -22.86
CA ILE A 57 3.37 10.44 -24.08
C ILE A 57 3.99 11.82 -23.84
N ILE A 58 3.66 12.48 -22.73
CA ILE A 58 4.24 13.79 -22.38
C ILE A 58 5.76 13.69 -22.22
N ALA A 59 6.23 12.69 -21.47
CA ALA A 59 7.65 12.44 -21.28
C ALA A 59 8.37 12.20 -22.63
N PHE A 60 7.78 11.39 -23.51
CA PHE A 60 8.30 11.17 -24.86
C PHE A 60 8.42 12.47 -25.66
N ILE A 61 7.36 13.29 -25.68
CA ILE A 61 7.37 14.56 -26.42
C ILE A 61 8.43 15.52 -25.85
N LEU A 62 8.52 15.63 -24.51
CA LEU A 62 9.52 16.48 -23.85
C LEU A 62 10.94 16.05 -24.19
N VAL A 63 11.23 14.74 -24.15
CA VAL A 63 12.53 14.20 -24.52
C VAL A 63 12.87 14.52 -25.97
N VAL A 64 11.93 14.31 -26.89
CA VAL A 64 12.14 14.65 -28.33
C VAL A 64 12.41 16.15 -28.54
N ILE A 65 11.69 17.02 -27.82
CA ILE A 65 11.91 18.48 -27.86
C ILE A 65 13.31 18.83 -27.35
N ILE A 66 13.71 18.27 -26.20
CA ILE A 66 15.03 18.51 -25.60
C ILE A 66 16.15 18.08 -26.58
N ILE A 67 16.03 16.86 -27.08
CA ILE A 67 17.02 16.34 -28.07
C ILE A 67 17.09 17.26 -29.31
N TYR A 68 15.96 17.76 -29.79
CA TYR A 68 15.91 18.70 -30.89
C TYR A 68 16.63 20.01 -30.58
N LEU A 69 16.45 20.56 -29.39
CA LEU A 69 17.13 21.79 -28.98
C LEU A 69 18.66 21.63 -28.93
N PHE A 70 19.15 20.46 -28.46
CA PHE A 70 20.57 20.19 -28.34
C PHE A 70 21.23 19.81 -29.68
N LEU A 71 20.65 18.87 -30.43
CA LEU A 71 21.21 18.42 -31.70
C LEU A 71 20.97 19.41 -32.85
N GLY A 72 19.98 20.27 -32.73
CA GLY A 72 19.67 21.29 -33.75
C GLY A 72 19.25 20.74 -35.11
N ASN A 73 19.06 19.44 -35.26
CA ASN A 73 18.76 18.75 -36.50
C ASN A 73 17.62 17.76 -36.36
N LEU A 74 16.49 18.03 -37.02
CA LEU A 74 15.33 17.14 -36.98
C LEU A 74 15.62 15.71 -37.44
N LYS A 75 16.51 15.54 -38.43
CA LYS A 75 16.90 14.21 -38.90
C LYS A 75 17.69 13.41 -37.83
N ALA A 76 18.49 14.11 -37.02
CA ALA A 76 19.23 13.50 -35.94
C ALA A 76 18.30 13.06 -34.80
N VAL A 77 17.24 13.84 -34.54
CA VAL A 77 16.22 13.52 -33.51
C VAL A 77 15.43 12.25 -33.85
N VAL A 78 15.24 11.94 -35.14
CA VAL A 78 14.49 10.73 -35.55
C VAL A 78 15.12 9.45 -34.98
N VAL A 79 16.43 9.39 -34.84
CA VAL A 79 17.13 8.19 -34.36
C VAL A 79 16.70 7.83 -32.92
N PRO A 80 16.92 8.69 -31.91
CA PRO A 80 16.46 8.39 -30.55
C PRO A 80 14.93 8.39 -30.42
N ALA A 81 14.19 9.18 -31.22
CA ALA A 81 12.73 9.20 -31.23
C ALA A 81 12.10 7.87 -31.69
N VAL A 82 12.79 7.11 -32.55
CA VAL A 82 12.36 5.75 -32.95
C VAL A 82 12.89 4.70 -31.98
N ALA A 83 14.12 4.86 -31.51
CA ALA A 83 14.76 3.91 -30.61
C ALA A 83 13.98 3.76 -29.27
N LEU A 84 13.46 4.88 -28.71
CA LEU A 84 12.76 4.88 -27.45
C LEU A 84 11.49 4.00 -27.46
N PRO A 85 10.49 4.20 -28.35
CA PRO A 85 9.29 3.36 -28.35
C PRO A 85 9.62 1.90 -28.71
N VAL A 86 10.61 1.64 -29.57
CA VAL A 86 11.05 0.28 -29.87
C VAL A 86 11.61 -0.40 -28.61
N SER A 87 12.45 0.29 -27.84
CA SER A 87 13.00 -0.25 -26.59
C SER A 87 11.90 -0.49 -25.55
N LEU A 88 10.95 0.45 -25.38
CA LEU A 88 9.84 0.28 -24.46
C LEU A 88 8.95 -0.91 -24.82
N ILE A 89 8.56 -1.03 -26.10
CA ILE A 89 7.75 -2.17 -26.57
C ILE A 89 8.49 -3.49 -26.37
N ALA A 90 9.78 -3.53 -26.71
CA ALA A 90 10.59 -4.72 -26.54
C ALA A 90 10.81 -5.07 -25.05
N SER A 91 10.72 -4.09 -24.13
CA SER A 91 10.82 -4.34 -22.69
C SER A 91 9.63 -5.15 -22.14
N PHE A 92 8.46 -5.12 -22.80
CA PHE A 92 7.34 -6.01 -22.44
C PHE A 92 7.67 -7.49 -22.65
N LEU A 93 8.61 -7.82 -23.54
CA LEU A 93 9.10 -9.19 -23.69
C LEU A 93 9.75 -9.69 -22.39
N GLY A 94 10.49 -8.82 -21.69
CA GLY A 94 11.07 -9.17 -20.38
C GLY A 94 10.01 -9.47 -19.35
N LEU A 95 8.94 -8.66 -19.27
CA LEU A 95 7.82 -8.93 -18.36
C LEU A 95 7.20 -10.31 -18.64
N TYR A 96 7.02 -10.63 -19.92
CA TYR A 96 6.47 -11.91 -20.33
C TYR A 96 7.38 -13.09 -19.95
N ILE A 97 8.70 -12.99 -20.18
CA ILE A 97 9.68 -14.03 -19.85
C ILE A 97 9.72 -14.30 -18.34
N PHE A 98 9.65 -13.24 -17.52
CA PHE A 98 9.69 -13.36 -16.06
C PHE A 98 8.32 -13.59 -15.42
N GLY A 99 7.25 -13.71 -16.22
CA GLY A 99 5.89 -13.94 -15.75
C GLY A 99 5.31 -12.79 -14.91
N LEU A 100 5.79 -11.56 -15.16
CA LEU A 100 5.34 -10.36 -14.45
C LEU A 100 4.09 -9.78 -15.10
N SER A 101 3.18 -9.28 -14.27
CA SER A 101 1.98 -8.59 -14.73
C SER A 101 2.25 -7.12 -15.05
N ILE A 102 1.48 -6.56 -16.00
CA ILE A 102 1.46 -5.12 -16.22
C ILE A 102 0.64 -4.50 -15.08
N ASN A 103 1.34 -3.85 -14.16
CA ASN A 103 0.75 -3.15 -13.02
C ASN A 103 1.29 -1.72 -12.93
N ILE A 104 0.73 -0.92 -12.01
CA ILE A 104 1.09 0.49 -11.84
C ILE A 104 2.59 0.67 -11.57
N PHE A 105 3.23 -0.21 -10.77
CA PHE A 105 4.65 -0.10 -10.42
C PHE A 105 5.56 -0.39 -11.62
N VAL A 106 5.23 -1.40 -12.41
CA VAL A 106 5.93 -1.70 -13.66
C VAL A 106 5.79 -0.55 -14.66
N LEU A 107 4.59 0.04 -14.77
CA LEU A 107 4.36 1.18 -15.64
C LEU A 107 5.09 2.44 -15.17
N LEU A 108 5.15 2.70 -13.86
CA LEU A 108 5.98 3.77 -13.28
C LEU A 108 7.47 3.53 -13.53
N SER A 109 7.91 2.27 -13.49
CA SER A 109 9.28 1.89 -13.86
C SER A 109 9.60 2.25 -15.31
N PHE A 110 8.66 2.08 -16.22
CA PHE A 110 8.86 2.50 -17.62
C PHE A 110 8.92 4.02 -17.78
N ILE A 111 8.16 4.80 -17.00
CA ILE A 111 8.29 6.26 -16.99
C ILE A 111 9.72 6.65 -16.54
N LEU A 112 10.21 6.05 -15.46
CA LEU A 112 11.57 6.27 -14.99
C LEU A 112 12.61 5.82 -16.02
N ALA A 113 12.37 4.69 -16.68
CA ALA A 113 13.26 4.13 -17.70
C ALA A 113 13.39 5.03 -18.94
N ILE A 114 12.38 5.84 -19.30
CA ILE A 114 12.44 6.71 -20.49
C ILE A 114 13.71 7.56 -20.52
N GLY A 115 14.06 8.20 -19.39
CA GLY A 115 15.27 9.01 -19.28
C GLY A 115 16.54 8.19 -19.50
N ILE A 116 16.62 7.01 -18.91
CA ILE A 116 17.78 6.12 -18.98
C ILE A 116 17.90 5.48 -20.38
N ILE A 117 16.77 5.05 -20.95
CA ILE A 117 16.71 4.41 -22.29
C ILE A 117 17.16 5.37 -23.40
N THR A 118 16.79 6.65 -23.30
CA THR A 118 17.14 7.63 -24.33
C THR A 118 18.61 8.00 -24.34
N ASP A 119 19.28 7.93 -23.19
CA ASP A 119 20.66 8.37 -23.02
C ASP A 119 21.62 7.64 -23.95
N ASP A 120 21.59 6.32 -24.00
CA ASP A 120 22.43 5.49 -24.86
C ASP A 120 22.25 5.83 -26.35
N SER A 121 20.99 6.02 -26.80
CA SER A 121 20.68 6.36 -28.18
C SER A 121 21.10 7.78 -28.55
N VAL A 122 21.02 8.72 -27.60
CA VAL A 122 21.46 10.11 -27.81
C VAL A 122 22.98 10.19 -27.91
N ILE A 123 23.72 9.55 -27.01
CA ILE A 123 25.18 9.49 -27.01
C ILE A 123 25.67 8.84 -28.30
N MET A 124 25.05 7.75 -28.74
CA MET A 124 25.37 7.09 -30.00
C MET A 124 25.16 8.02 -31.20
N THR A 125 24.01 8.71 -31.22
CA THR A 125 23.67 9.63 -32.31
C THR A 125 24.59 10.85 -32.36
N ASP A 126 24.95 11.41 -31.20
CA ASP A 126 25.87 12.56 -31.10
C ASP A 126 27.26 12.20 -31.62
N ALA A 127 27.80 11.06 -31.23
CA ALA A 127 29.10 10.59 -31.66
C ALA A 127 29.18 10.36 -33.18
N ILE A 128 28.12 9.82 -33.76
CA ILE A 128 28.03 9.62 -35.21
C ILE A 128 27.87 10.97 -35.90
N TYR A 129 27.02 11.86 -35.34
CA TYR A 129 26.73 13.16 -35.94
C TYR A 129 27.96 14.09 -35.99
N ARG A 130 28.79 14.11 -34.94
CA ARG A 130 30.07 14.85 -34.92
C ARG A 130 30.99 14.46 -36.07
N ARG A 131 31.14 13.17 -36.34
CA ARG A 131 31.96 12.66 -37.45
C ARG A 131 31.42 13.08 -38.84
N ILE A 132 30.08 13.13 -38.96
CA ILE A 132 29.43 13.63 -40.18
C ILE A 132 29.69 15.14 -40.34
N GLU A 133 29.67 15.92 -39.26
CA GLU A 133 30.03 17.36 -39.30
C GLU A 133 31.49 17.57 -39.66
N GLU A 134 32.40 16.71 -39.24
CA GLU A 134 33.83 16.69 -39.62
C GLU A 134 34.05 16.30 -41.10
N GLY A 135 33.00 15.82 -41.78
CA GLY A 135 33.05 15.55 -43.24
C GLY A 135 33.11 14.07 -43.61
N GLU A 136 33.02 13.14 -42.64
CA GLU A 136 32.95 11.71 -42.97
C GLU A 136 31.60 11.35 -43.62
N ASN A 137 31.59 10.34 -44.49
CA ASN A 137 30.36 9.78 -45.05
C ASN A 137 29.51 9.14 -43.95
N SER A 138 28.19 9.30 -44.01
CA SER A 138 27.27 8.84 -42.96
C SER A 138 27.44 7.34 -42.59
N LEU A 139 27.72 6.47 -43.56
CA LEU A 139 27.93 5.05 -43.33
C LEU A 139 29.24 4.78 -42.57
N VAL A 140 30.33 5.47 -42.99
CA VAL A 140 31.65 5.36 -42.33
C VAL A 140 31.62 5.98 -40.94
N ALA A 141 30.99 7.15 -40.80
CA ALA A 141 30.78 7.84 -39.53
C ALA A 141 29.97 6.97 -38.54
N SER A 142 28.92 6.28 -39.01
CA SER A 142 28.13 5.37 -38.20
C SER A 142 28.94 4.17 -37.70
N TYR A 143 29.75 3.56 -38.57
CA TYR A 143 30.61 2.45 -38.17
C TYR A 143 31.69 2.85 -37.16
N LYS A 144 32.43 3.93 -37.45
CA LYS A 144 33.51 4.40 -36.58
C LYS A 144 32.97 4.99 -35.26
N GLY A 145 31.88 5.76 -35.33
CA GLY A 145 31.24 6.37 -34.16
C GLY A 145 30.68 5.31 -33.23
N SER A 146 29.96 4.29 -33.74
CA SER A 146 29.46 3.20 -32.95
C SER A 146 30.55 2.37 -32.28
N LYS A 147 31.64 2.05 -33.02
CA LYS A 147 32.79 1.34 -32.47
C LYS A 147 33.48 2.11 -31.34
N GLN A 148 33.56 3.42 -31.43
CA GLN A 148 34.18 4.27 -30.41
C GLN A 148 33.44 4.26 -29.10
N ILE A 149 32.08 4.20 -29.12
CA ILE A 149 31.23 4.37 -27.94
C ILE A 149 30.64 3.04 -27.44
N SER A 150 30.68 1.99 -28.26
CA SER A 150 30.06 0.70 -27.90
C SER A 150 30.51 0.16 -26.55
N PHE A 151 31.80 0.25 -26.23
CA PHE A 151 32.34 -0.20 -24.95
C PHE A 151 31.77 0.64 -23.78
N ALA A 152 31.67 1.95 -23.94
CA ALA A 152 31.12 2.84 -22.91
C ALA A 152 29.63 2.53 -22.64
N ILE A 153 28.83 2.30 -23.69
CA ILE A 153 27.41 1.94 -23.56
C ILE A 153 27.26 0.60 -22.85
N VAL A 154 28.02 -0.43 -23.20
CA VAL A 154 27.98 -1.72 -22.53
C VAL A 154 28.39 -1.57 -21.07
N ALA A 155 29.43 -0.79 -20.78
CA ALA A 155 29.90 -0.57 -19.41
C ALA A 155 28.84 0.15 -18.55
N THR A 156 28.22 1.23 -19.05
CA THR A 156 27.16 1.96 -18.33
C THR A 156 25.94 1.09 -18.11
N THR A 157 25.55 0.28 -19.09
CA THR A 157 24.46 -0.69 -19.00
C THR A 157 24.70 -1.71 -17.87
N LEU A 158 25.91 -2.30 -17.83
CA LEU A 158 26.27 -3.27 -16.81
C LEU A 158 26.27 -2.66 -15.39
N ILE A 159 26.76 -1.41 -15.27
CA ILE A 159 26.74 -0.67 -13.99
C ILE A 159 25.31 -0.43 -13.54
N LEU A 160 24.43 0.03 -14.43
CA LEU A 160 23.03 0.30 -14.10
C LEU A 160 22.29 -0.97 -13.70
N VAL A 161 22.46 -2.06 -14.45
CA VAL A 161 21.86 -3.37 -14.10
C VAL A 161 22.38 -3.86 -12.74
N ALA A 162 23.68 -3.71 -12.48
CA ALA A 162 24.30 -4.11 -11.23
C ALA A 162 23.78 -3.31 -10.01
N VAL A 163 23.38 -2.06 -10.21
CA VAL A 163 22.74 -1.22 -9.17
C VAL A 163 21.33 -1.72 -8.84
N PHE A 164 20.54 -2.14 -9.84
CA PHE A 164 19.16 -2.61 -9.62
C PHE A 164 19.09 -4.08 -9.18
N LEU A 165 20.08 -4.90 -9.50
CA LEU A 165 20.10 -6.32 -9.19
C LEU A 165 19.89 -6.65 -7.69
N PRO A 166 20.51 -5.96 -6.72
CA PRO A 166 20.32 -6.22 -5.30
C PRO A 166 18.88 -6.02 -4.81
N LEU A 167 18.08 -5.15 -5.47
CA LEU A 167 16.69 -4.92 -5.11
C LEU A 167 15.79 -6.15 -5.32
N ILE A 168 16.24 -7.12 -6.12
CA ILE A 168 15.51 -8.37 -6.37
C ILE A 168 15.48 -9.26 -5.12
N PHE A 169 16.45 -9.09 -4.21
CA PHE A 169 16.63 -9.92 -3.02
C PHE A 169 15.93 -9.36 -1.77
N ILE A 170 15.23 -8.23 -1.88
CA ILE A 170 14.42 -7.71 -0.78
C ILE A 170 13.27 -8.68 -0.50
N GLU A 171 13.04 -9.00 0.77
CA GLU A 171 11.93 -9.85 1.21
C GLU A 171 10.69 -9.02 1.60
N GLY A 172 9.59 -9.71 1.91
CA GLY A 172 8.35 -9.06 2.34
C GLY A 172 7.50 -8.43 1.22
N ILE A 173 6.53 -7.63 1.62
CA ILE A 173 5.60 -6.96 0.68
C ILE A 173 6.34 -5.89 -0.13
N SER A 174 7.16 -5.10 0.52
CA SER A 174 8.03 -4.10 -0.13
C SER A 174 8.98 -4.75 -1.12
N GLY A 175 9.54 -5.92 -0.78
CA GLY A 175 10.42 -6.69 -1.65
C GLY A 175 9.74 -7.12 -2.95
N THR A 176 8.48 -7.55 -2.89
CA THR A 176 7.73 -7.92 -4.10
C THR A 176 7.62 -6.73 -5.07
N LEU A 177 7.34 -5.53 -4.56
CA LEU A 177 7.21 -4.32 -5.38
C LEU A 177 8.55 -3.89 -6.01
N PHE A 178 9.61 -3.86 -5.20
CA PHE A 178 10.93 -3.49 -5.69
C PHE A 178 11.51 -4.52 -6.66
N ARG A 179 11.22 -5.81 -6.47
CA ARG A 179 11.62 -6.89 -7.39
C ARG A 179 11.04 -6.68 -8.78
N GLU A 180 9.73 -6.44 -8.89
CA GLU A 180 9.08 -6.22 -10.19
C GLU A 180 9.64 -4.97 -10.88
N THR A 181 9.82 -3.88 -10.13
CA THR A 181 10.44 -2.63 -10.61
C THR A 181 11.88 -2.85 -11.08
N ALA A 182 12.70 -3.55 -10.29
CA ALA A 182 14.10 -3.83 -10.60
C ALA A 182 14.26 -4.68 -11.87
N ILE A 183 13.42 -5.73 -12.02
CA ILE A 183 13.43 -6.58 -13.22
C ILE A 183 13.00 -5.77 -14.45
N ALA A 184 11.89 -4.99 -14.33
CA ALA A 184 11.39 -4.16 -15.42
C ALA A 184 12.43 -3.13 -15.90
N LEU A 185 13.07 -2.42 -14.94
CA LEU A 185 14.13 -1.44 -15.24
C LEU A 185 15.37 -2.11 -15.86
N SER A 186 15.89 -3.16 -15.22
CA SER A 186 17.11 -3.85 -15.70
C SER A 186 16.92 -4.39 -17.10
N PHE A 187 15.77 -5.01 -17.39
CA PHE A 187 15.50 -5.52 -18.72
C PHE A 187 15.31 -4.40 -19.74
N SER A 188 14.64 -3.31 -19.37
CA SER A 188 14.49 -2.13 -20.22
C SER A 188 15.84 -1.50 -20.61
N ILE A 189 16.77 -1.42 -19.65
CA ILE A 189 18.11 -0.92 -19.86
C ILE A 189 18.92 -1.84 -20.80
N LEU A 190 18.83 -3.17 -20.61
CA LEU A 190 19.49 -4.14 -21.49
C LEU A 190 18.97 -4.05 -22.92
N ILE A 191 17.66 -3.96 -23.10
CA ILE A 191 17.05 -3.79 -24.44
C ILE A 191 17.44 -2.45 -25.06
N SER A 192 17.46 -1.37 -24.26
CA SER A 192 17.88 -0.05 -24.74
C SER A 192 19.30 -0.08 -25.30
N SER A 193 20.23 -0.65 -24.56
CA SER A 193 21.61 -0.82 -25.00
C SER A 193 21.71 -1.62 -26.29
N PHE A 194 20.95 -2.71 -26.40
CA PHE A 194 20.90 -3.50 -27.64
C PHE A 194 20.38 -2.68 -28.83
N VAL A 195 19.30 -1.92 -28.64
CA VAL A 195 18.72 -1.04 -29.65
C VAL A 195 19.68 0.10 -29.99
N ALA A 196 20.34 0.70 -29.00
CA ALA A 196 21.34 1.75 -29.21
C ALA A 196 22.56 1.27 -30.01
N LEU A 197 23.00 0.04 -29.83
CA LEU A 197 24.13 -0.56 -30.53
C LEU A 197 23.80 -1.09 -31.93
N THR A 198 22.52 -1.36 -32.20
CA THR A 198 22.10 -1.96 -33.50
C THR A 198 21.26 -1.01 -34.34
N LEU A 199 20.08 -0.63 -33.80
CA LEU A 199 19.12 0.19 -34.54
C LEU A 199 19.60 1.64 -34.73
N SER A 200 20.18 2.24 -33.68
CA SER A 200 20.58 3.65 -33.74
C SER A 200 21.68 3.91 -34.79
N PRO A 201 22.77 3.12 -34.90
CA PRO A 201 23.75 3.30 -35.99
C PRO A 201 23.16 3.06 -37.39
N MET A 202 22.26 2.08 -37.52
CA MET A 202 21.59 1.79 -38.79
C MET A 202 20.69 2.95 -39.23
N LEU A 203 19.88 3.50 -38.31
CA LEU A 203 19.06 4.68 -38.60
C LEU A 203 19.94 5.92 -38.88
N ALA A 204 21.00 6.12 -38.10
CA ALA A 204 21.94 7.21 -38.27
C ALA A 204 22.59 7.19 -39.67
N SER A 205 23.03 6.03 -40.15
CA SER A 205 23.63 5.88 -41.47
C SER A 205 22.70 6.27 -42.63
N LYS A 206 21.36 6.10 -42.43
CA LYS A 206 20.35 6.38 -43.45
C LYS A 206 19.77 7.80 -43.37
N PHE A 207 19.56 8.32 -42.17
CA PHE A 207 18.82 9.58 -41.95
C PHE A 207 19.74 10.78 -41.67
N LEU A 208 20.96 10.56 -41.13
CA LEU A 208 21.87 11.66 -40.83
C LEU A 208 22.59 12.17 -42.09
N SER A 209 22.59 13.48 -42.20
CA SER A 209 23.33 14.18 -43.29
C SER A 209 23.87 15.49 -42.74
N LYS A 210 24.99 15.97 -43.33
CA LYS A 210 25.59 17.26 -43.00
C LYS A 210 24.55 18.37 -43.21
N LYS A 211 24.33 19.20 -42.21
CA LYS A 211 23.36 20.28 -42.25
C LYS A 211 24.04 21.55 -42.74
N THR A 212 23.43 22.20 -43.71
CA THR A 212 23.99 23.42 -44.35
C THR A 212 23.48 24.71 -43.71
N ASN A 213 22.31 24.73 -43.08
CA ASN A 213 21.75 25.96 -42.49
C ASN A 213 21.03 25.68 -41.16
N LYS A 214 21.49 26.30 -40.07
CA LYS A 214 20.80 26.29 -38.77
C LYS A 214 19.72 27.38 -38.72
N LYS A 215 18.52 27.06 -38.23
CA LYS A 215 17.43 28.05 -38.03
C LYS A 215 17.85 29.12 -37.02
N LEU A 216 17.41 30.36 -37.20
CA LEU A 216 17.76 31.53 -36.37
C LEU A 216 17.47 31.29 -34.85
N PHE A 217 16.41 30.56 -34.53
CA PHE A 217 16.06 30.21 -33.17
C PHE A 217 17.10 29.29 -32.50
N LEU A 218 17.57 28.29 -33.22
CA LEU A 218 18.62 27.37 -32.76
C LEU A 218 19.96 28.06 -32.55
N GLN A 219 20.27 29.03 -33.37
CA GLN A 219 21.50 29.85 -33.20
C GLN A 219 21.44 30.71 -31.93
N LYS A 220 20.25 31.25 -31.55
CA LYS A 220 20.07 31.95 -30.28
C LYS A 220 20.22 31.01 -29.09
N PHE A 221 19.63 29.81 -29.16
CA PHE A 221 19.75 28.80 -28.11
C PHE A 221 21.20 28.33 -27.93
N GLU A 222 21.90 28.04 -29.03
CA GLU A 222 23.32 27.69 -29.04
C GLU A 222 24.19 28.80 -28.40
N LYS A 223 23.90 30.08 -28.67
CA LYS A 223 24.62 31.21 -28.07
C LYS A 223 24.38 31.27 -26.55
N ILE A 224 23.16 31.05 -26.08
CA ILE A 224 22.86 30.98 -24.64
C ILE A 224 23.65 29.83 -24.01
N PHE A 225 23.63 28.66 -24.63
CA PHE A 225 24.36 27.48 -24.16
C PHE A 225 25.87 27.69 -24.12
N LEU A 226 26.46 28.32 -25.14
CA LEU A 226 27.89 28.67 -25.19
C LEU A 226 28.26 29.66 -24.08
N ASN A 227 27.42 30.65 -23.80
CA ASN A 227 27.65 31.58 -22.68
C ASN A 227 27.59 30.85 -21.33
N PHE A 228 26.67 29.90 -21.18
CA PHE A 228 26.61 29.06 -19.98
C PHE A 228 27.86 28.15 -19.85
N ALA A 229 28.29 27.57 -20.95
CA ALA A 229 29.50 26.74 -20.99
C ALA A 229 30.78 27.56 -20.65
N SER A 230 30.86 28.83 -21.09
CA SER A 230 31.99 29.71 -20.71
C SER A 230 31.96 30.05 -19.21
N PHE A 231 30.78 30.36 -18.67
CA PHE A 231 30.60 30.59 -17.25
C PHE A 231 31.00 29.36 -16.42
N TYR A 232 30.57 28.16 -16.86
CA TYR A 232 30.93 26.89 -16.20
C TYR A 232 32.44 26.69 -16.24
N LYS A 233 33.09 26.94 -17.38
CA LYS A 233 34.55 26.82 -17.53
C LYS A 233 35.28 27.74 -16.56
N GLU A 234 34.91 29.02 -16.51
CA GLU A 234 35.51 30.01 -15.60
C GLU A 234 35.36 29.61 -14.14
N THR A 235 34.16 29.11 -13.77
CA THR A 235 33.88 28.63 -12.42
C THR A 235 34.72 27.40 -12.08
N LEU A 236 34.85 26.47 -13.03
CA LEU A 236 35.65 25.25 -12.86
C LEU A 236 37.14 25.59 -12.69
N ASP A 237 37.69 26.49 -13.53
CA ASP A 237 39.08 26.94 -13.45
C ASP A 237 39.37 27.64 -12.11
N ALA A 238 38.39 28.38 -11.56
CA ALA A 238 38.53 29.03 -10.25
C ALA A 238 38.52 28.03 -9.07
N ILE A 239 37.80 26.90 -9.21
CA ILE A 239 37.60 25.90 -8.15
C ILE A 239 38.71 24.82 -8.16
N ILE A 240 39.22 24.44 -9.33
CA ILE A 240 40.20 23.35 -9.54
C ILE A 240 41.44 23.54 -8.67
N ASN A 241 41.88 24.79 -8.48
CA ASN A 241 43.05 25.14 -7.68
C ASN A 241 42.76 25.25 -6.19
N LYS A 242 41.48 25.11 -5.76
CA LYS A 242 41.06 25.26 -4.35
C LYS A 242 40.65 23.90 -3.73
N THR A 243 41.49 22.89 -3.88
CA THR A 243 41.20 21.50 -3.43
C THR A 243 40.73 21.37 -1.98
N ARG A 244 41.31 22.18 -1.04
CA ARG A 244 40.90 22.19 0.36
C ARG A 244 39.46 22.68 0.53
N SER A 245 39.08 23.75 -0.19
CA SER A 245 37.68 24.27 -0.14
C SER A 245 36.69 23.29 -0.72
N VAL A 246 37.05 22.57 -1.77
CA VAL A 246 36.21 21.49 -2.36
C VAL A 246 36.03 20.36 -1.35
N GLY A 247 37.09 19.93 -0.66
CA GLY A 247 37.01 18.91 0.38
C GLY A 247 36.09 19.31 1.53
N PHE A 248 36.21 20.54 2.06
CA PHE A 248 35.29 21.06 3.07
C PHE A 248 33.82 21.11 2.57
N PHE A 249 33.61 21.50 1.32
CA PHE A 249 32.26 21.55 0.72
C PHE A 249 31.63 20.16 0.63
N ILE A 250 32.39 19.14 0.22
CA ILE A 250 31.91 17.75 0.17
C ILE A 250 31.54 17.26 1.58
N ILE A 251 32.39 17.52 2.58
CA ILE A 251 32.12 17.14 3.97
C ILE A 251 30.85 17.86 4.49
N PHE A 252 30.71 19.14 4.19
CA PHE A 252 29.51 19.91 4.54
C PHE A 252 28.24 19.28 3.92
N ILE A 253 28.28 18.91 2.63
CA ILE A 253 27.16 18.27 1.94
C ILE A 253 26.82 16.91 2.58
N ILE A 254 27.81 16.09 2.93
CA ILE A 254 27.58 14.81 3.59
C ILE A 254 26.86 15.03 4.92
N ILE A 255 27.35 15.96 5.75
CA ILE A 255 26.75 16.28 7.06
C ILE A 255 25.32 16.82 6.86
N ALA A 256 25.14 17.76 5.92
CA ALA A 256 23.84 18.32 5.60
C ALA A 256 22.85 17.25 5.09
N SER A 257 23.31 16.29 4.26
CA SER A 257 22.49 15.18 3.79
C SER A 257 22.01 14.29 4.94
N ILE A 258 22.90 13.98 5.89
CA ILE A 258 22.55 13.17 7.08
C ILE A 258 21.52 13.92 7.92
N LEU A 259 21.69 15.23 8.13
CA LEU A 259 20.74 16.04 8.87
C LEU A 259 19.38 16.11 8.18
N LEU A 260 19.34 16.41 6.86
CA LEU A 260 18.10 16.47 6.09
C LEU A 260 17.39 15.11 6.08
N PHE A 261 18.12 14.02 5.92
CA PHE A 261 17.55 12.66 6.00
C PHE A 261 16.97 12.34 7.38
N SER A 262 17.57 12.88 8.45
CA SER A 262 17.08 12.75 9.81
C SER A 262 15.76 13.49 10.04
N PHE A 263 15.58 14.66 9.40
CA PHE A 263 14.36 15.46 9.49
C PHE A 263 13.27 15.02 8.49
N SER A 264 13.62 14.26 7.46
CA SER A 264 12.68 13.79 6.48
C SER A 264 11.68 12.80 7.08
N LYS A 265 10.38 12.99 6.80
CA LYS A 265 9.31 12.05 7.19
C LYS A 265 9.48 10.73 6.42
N LYS A 266 9.55 9.63 7.14
CA LYS A 266 9.70 8.28 6.56
C LYS A 266 8.36 7.62 6.50
N GLU A 267 7.78 7.53 5.30
CA GLU A 267 6.54 6.82 5.03
C GLU A 267 6.79 5.74 3.97
N LEU A 268 6.18 4.57 4.15
CA LEU A 268 6.32 3.48 3.19
C LEU A 268 5.54 3.77 1.90
N LEU A 269 4.34 4.32 2.05
CA LEU A 269 3.43 4.68 0.96
C LEU A 269 2.65 5.94 1.35
N PRO A 270 2.59 6.95 0.47
CA PRO A 270 1.76 8.13 0.70
C PRO A 270 0.27 7.77 0.67
N MET A 271 -0.56 8.65 1.23
CA MET A 271 -2.02 8.48 1.15
C MET A 271 -2.49 8.60 -0.29
N GLU A 272 -3.19 7.56 -0.76
CA GLU A 272 -3.74 7.50 -2.11
C GLU A 272 -5.13 8.12 -2.15
N ASP A 273 -5.41 8.91 -3.18
CA ASP A 273 -6.75 9.36 -3.51
C ASP A 273 -7.44 8.36 -4.43
N ARG A 274 -8.22 7.47 -3.84
CA ARG A 274 -8.89 6.37 -4.57
C ARG A 274 -10.33 6.69 -4.98
N GLY A 275 -10.77 7.93 -4.80
CA GLY A 275 -12.16 8.31 -5.06
C GLY A 275 -13.16 7.68 -4.09
N ALA A 276 -12.68 7.07 -3.00
CA ALA A 276 -13.52 6.50 -1.96
C ALA A 276 -12.74 6.32 -0.66
N TYR A 277 -13.41 6.51 0.48
CA TYR A 277 -12.87 6.17 1.78
C TYR A 277 -13.92 5.43 2.63
N LEU A 278 -13.46 4.78 3.70
CA LEU A 278 -14.31 3.99 4.58
C LEU A 278 -14.44 4.69 5.92
N ILE A 279 -15.66 4.80 6.43
CA ILE A 279 -15.90 5.19 7.82
C ILE A 279 -16.21 3.90 8.58
N ILE A 280 -15.32 3.52 9.48
CA ILE A 280 -15.51 2.38 10.36
C ILE A 280 -16.11 2.89 11.65
N GLY A 281 -17.26 2.33 12.02
CA GLY A 281 -17.93 2.62 13.27
C GLY A 281 -18.00 1.39 14.17
N MET A 282 -17.84 1.62 15.46
CA MET A 282 -17.94 0.61 16.49
C MET A 282 -18.82 1.10 17.63
N THR A 283 -19.69 0.24 18.12
CA THR A 283 -20.46 0.40 19.34
C THR A 283 -19.86 -0.51 20.42
N ASP A 284 -20.38 -0.43 21.65
CA ASP A 284 -19.92 -1.26 22.75
C ASP A 284 -20.06 -2.75 22.44
N GLU A 285 -19.16 -3.55 22.99
CA GLU A 285 -19.20 -5.00 22.82
C GLU A 285 -20.48 -5.58 23.44
N GLY A 286 -21.13 -6.50 22.70
CA GLY A 286 -22.42 -7.03 23.08
C GLY A 286 -23.63 -6.24 22.58
N SER A 287 -23.42 -5.13 21.86
CA SER A 287 -24.50 -4.38 21.21
C SER A 287 -25.29 -5.25 20.22
N SER A 288 -26.61 -5.06 20.19
CA SER A 288 -27.47 -5.74 19.22
C SER A 288 -27.31 -5.13 17.81
N PHE A 289 -27.77 -5.88 16.81
CA PHE A 289 -27.82 -5.41 15.43
C PHE A 289 -28.63 -4.11 15.31
N GLU A 290 -29.81 -4.06 15.91
CA GLU A 290 -30.73 -2.91 15.84
C GLU A 290 -30.13 -1.67 16.49
N TYR A 291 -29.45 -1.83 17.64
CA TYR A 291 -28.77 -0.74 18.31
C TYR A 291 -27.64 -0.18 17.43
N THR A 292 -26.79 -1.07 16.90
CA THR A 292 -25.67 -0.69 16.05
C THR A 292 -26.15 -0.02 14.75
N GLN A 293 -27.24 -0.54 14.16
CA GLN A 293 -27.88 0.06 12.99
C GLN A 293 -28.39 1.46 13.28
N ALA A 294 -29.06 1.66 14.43
CA ALA A 294 -29.54 2.97 14.82
C ALA A 294 -28.40 3.99 15.02
N GLN A 295 -27.26 3.55 15.59
CA GLN A 295 -26.08 4.42 15.69
C GLN A 295 -25.45 4.71 14.32
N ALA A 296 -25.36 3.71 13.43
CA ALA A 296 -24.88 3.89 12.06
C ALA A 296 -25.73 4.91 11.29
N GLN A 297 -27.07 4.84 11.44
CA GLN A 297 -27.99 5.83 10.84
C GLN A 297 -27.77 7.24 11.38
N LYS A 298 -27.43 7.41 12.68
CA LYS A 298 -27.08 8.72 13.23
C LYS A 298 -25.78 9.28 12.63
N VAL A 299 -24.80 8.42 12.38
CA VAL A 299 -23.56 8.82 11.67
C VAL A 299 -23.90 9.24 10.25
N GLU A 300 -24.67 8.43 9.53
CA GLU A 300 -25.09 8.71 8.15
C GLU A 300 -25.86 10.04 8.06
N ALA A 301 -26.81 10.29 8.96
CA ALA A 301 -27.58 11.53 9.00
C ALA A 301 -26.71 12.80 9.12
N ARG A 302 -25.54 12.71 9.77
CA ARG A 302 -24.58 13.81 9.85
C ARG A 302 -23.74 13.99 8.58
N LEU A 303 -23.62 12.93 7.78
CA LEU A 303 -22.88 12.94 6.52
C LEU A 303 -23.75 13.35 5.33
N ILE A 304 -25.06 13.07 5.37
CA ILE A 304 -26.01 13.40 4.29
C ILE A 304 -25.91 14.87 3.85
N PRO A 305 -25.80 15.88 4.75
CA PRO A 305 -25.66 17.27 4.33
C PRO A 305 -24.41 17.54 3.47
N LEU A 306 -23.38 16.69 3.54
CA LEU A 306 -22.19 16.80 2.70
C LEU A 306 -22.45 16.40 1.24
N LEU A 307 -23.54 15.67 0.94
CA LEU A 307 -23.97 15.36 -0.42
C LEU A 307 -24.66 16.55 -1.12
N GLN A 308 -25.03 17.58 -0.35
CA GLN A 308 -25.80 18.73 -0.86
C GLN A 308 -24.86 19.83 -1.35
N GLY A 309 -25.15 20.41 -2.51
CA GLY A 309 -24.40 21.48 -3.16
C GLY A 309 -23.89 21.06 -4.53
N GLU A 310 -23.85 22.02 -5.46
CA GLU A 310 -23.35 21.77 -6.84
C GLU A 310 -21.86 21.38 -6.85
N ASP A 311 -21.08 21.85 -5.86
CA ASP A 311 -19.65 21.58 -5.72
C ASP A 311 -19.35 20.48 -4.69
N SER A 312 -20.34 19.63 -4.34
CA SER A 312 -20.13 18.54 -3.40
C SER A 312 -19.13 17.53 -3.97
N PRO A 313 -18.05 17.19 -3.22
CA PRO A 313 -17.10 16.17 -3.66
C PRO A 313 -17.63 14.74 -3.53
N TYR A 314 -18.85 14.56 -3.00
CA TYR A 314 -19.43 13.25 -2.70
C TYR A 314 -20.47 12.83 -3.74
N SER A 315 -20.36 11.59 -4.19
CA SER A 315 -21.36 10.95 -5.05
C SER A 315 -22.45 10.24 -4.24
N ARG A 316 -22.07 9.47 -3.23
CA ARG A 316 -23.01 8.75 -2.35
C ARG A 316 -22.34 8.17 -1.11
N PHE A 317 -23.18 7.78 -0.14
CA PHE A 317 -22.79 6.94 0.99
C PHE A 317 -23.45 5.55 0.89
N ILE A 318 -22.73 4.50 1.27
CA ILE A 318 -23.24 3.12 1.31
C ILE A 318 -22.97 2.58 2.70
N MET A 319 -24.05 2.37 3.47
CA MET A 319 -23.96 1.84 4.83
C MET A 319 -24.11 0.31 4.83
N ARG A 320 -23.34 -0.35 5.66
CA ARG A 320 -23.42 -1.78 5.93
C ARG A 320 -23.27 -2.07 7.42
N VAL A 321 -24.20 -2.88 7.95
CA VAL A 321 -24.17 -3.44 9.31
C VAL A 321 -24.38 -4.95 9.18
N PRO A 322 -23.57 -5.81 9.80
CA PRO A 322 -22.29 -5.52 10.47
C PRO A 322 -21.19 -5.12 9.48
N GLY A 323 -20.12 -4.51 10.01
CA GLY A 323 -18.95 -4.12 9.23
C GLY A 323 -18.18 -5.30 8.61
N PHE A 324 -17.23 -5.02 7.72
CA PHE A 324 -16.36 -6.04 7.14
C PHE A 324 -15.38 -6.59 8.19
N GLY A 325 -15.13 -7.90 8.17
CA GLY A 325 -14.15 -8.53 9.06
C GLY A 325 -14.66 -8.80 10.48
N SER A 326 -15.92 -8.47 10.78
CA SER A 326 -16.55 -8.94 12.01
C SER A 326 -16.81 -10.44 11.93
N SER A 327 -16.55 -11.18 13.02
CA SER A 327 -16.97 -12.57 13.15
C SER A 327 -18.49 -12.67 12.99
N ALA A 328 -18.98 -13.82 12.54
CA ALA A 328 -20.38 -14.04 12.19
C ALA A 328 -21.40 -13.62 13.29
N ASN A 329 -20.94 -13.47 14.53
CA ASN A 329 -21.76 -13.11 15.69
C ASN A 329 -21.42 -11.73 16.30
N SER A 330 -20.65 -10.89 15.62
CA SER A 330 -20.28 -9.57 16.13
C SER A 330 -21.04 -8.48 15.39
N PHE A 331 -22.14 -8.01 15.99
CA PHE A 331 -22.98 -6.97 15.41
C PHE A 331 -22.62 -5.55 15.88
N ASN A 332 -21.55 -5.38 16.66
CA ASN A 332 -21.14 -4.10 17.25
C ASN A 332 -20.30 -3.23 16.29
N SER A 333 -20.29 -3.51 15.01
CA SER A 333 -19.55 -2.70 14.03
C SER A 333 -20.40 -2.37 12.81
N PHE A 334 -20.10 -1.23 12.19
CA PHE A 334 -20.69 -0.82 10.92
C PHE A 334 -19.62 -0.16 10.03
N ILE A 335 -19.90 -0.12 8.75
CA ILE A 335 -19.05 0.58 7.78
C ILE A 335 -19.94 1.45 6.90
N ILE A 336 -19.49 2.69 6.68
CA ILE A 336 -20.04 3.57 5.66
C ILE A 336 -18.96 3.79 4.62
N ILE A 337 -19.24 3.42 3.38
CA ILE A 337 -18.38 3.67 2.23
C ILE A 337 -18.78 5.03 1.67
N ALA A 338 -17.89 6.01 1.78
CA ALA A 338 -18.05 7.31 1.16
C ALA A 338 -17.43 7.28 -0.23
N LEU A 339 -18.27 7.42 -1.25
CA LEU A 339 -17.85 7.50 -2.65
C LEU A 339 -17.77 8.97 -3.04
N LEU A 340 -16.62 9.34 -3.58
CA LEU A 340 -16.37 10.67 -4.10
C LEU A 340 -16.71 10.73 -5.59
N ASP A 341 -16.94 11.92 -6.09
CA ASP A 341 -17.05 12.16 -7.53
C ASP A 341 -15.70 11.99 -8.25
N ASP A 342 -15.76 11.95 -9.57
CA ASP A 342 -14.58 11.82 -10.43
C ASP A 342 -13.54 12.90 -10.09
N TRP A 343 -12.25 12.55 -10.14
CA TRP A 343 -11.13 13.46 -9.84
C TRP A 343 -11.17 14.76 -10.66
N LYS A 344 -11.73 14.70 -11.88
CA LYS A 344 -11.86 15.86 -12.78
C LYS A 344 -13.01 16.82 -12.38
N LYS A 345 -13.94 16.37 -11.52
CA LYS A 345 -15.13 17.13 -11.11
C LYS A 345 -15.02 17.73 -9.72
N ARG A 346 -13.97 17.44 -8.98
CA ARG A 346 -13.78 17.92 -7.62
C ARG A 346 -12.45 18.66 -7.47
N ASP A 347 -12.49 19.78 -6.81
CA ASP A 347 -11.29 20.59 -6.51
C ASP A 347 -10.57 20.12 -5.25
N LYS A 348 -11.28 19.37 -4.38
CA LYS A 348 -10.75 18.88 -3.11
C LYS A 348 -10.24 17.44 -3.24
N GLY A 349 -8.98 17.21 -2.85
CA GLY A 349 -8.43 15.87 -2.72
C GLY A 349 -9.09 15.08 -1.59
N GLN A 350 -9.02 13.75 -1.65
CA GLN A 350 -9.65 12.84 -0.66
C GLN A 350 -9.22 13.12 0.78
N GLU A 351 -7.98 13.54 1.01
CA GLU A 351 -7.48 13.85 2.34
C GLU A 351 -8.21 15.03 3.00
N VAL A 352 -8.45 16.10 2.24
CA VAL A 352 -9.19 17.29 2.71
C VAL A 352 -10.63 16.91 3.06
N VAL A 353 -11.27 16.16 2.15
CA VAL A 353 -12.66 15.69 2.30
C VAL A 353 -12.79 14.76 3.52
N LEU A 354 -11.81 13.90 3.75
CA LEU A 354 -11.76 13.00 4.90
C LEU A 354 -11.63 13.78 6.22
N ARG A 355 -10.81 14.84 6.28
CA ARG A 355 -10.68 15.70 7.46
C ARG A 355 -12.01 16.45 7.77
N GLU A 356 -12.71 16.93 6.75
CA GLU A 356 -14.04 17.56 6.92
C GLU A 356 -15.05 16.56 7.52
N ALA A 357 -15.04 15.32 7.06
CA ALA A 357 -15.89 14.26 7.60
C ALA A 357 -15.59 13.95 9.08
N ILE A 358 -14.29 13.93 9.49
CA ILE A 358 -13.90 13.74 10.89
C ILE A 358 -14.63 14.77 11.80
N GLY A 359 -14.60 16.04 11.43
CA GLY A 359 -15.24 17.11 12.21
C GLY A 359 -16.74 16.91 12.43
N LYS A 360 -17.41 16.19 11.54
CA LYS A 360 -18.86 15.92 11.64
C LYS A 360 -19.19 14.71 12.50
N ILE A 361 -18.31 13.69 12.53
CA ILE A 361 -18.62 12.39 13.14
C ILE A 361 -18.02 12.16 14.53
N VAL A 362 -16.93 12.88 14.88
CA VAL A 362 -16.17 12.70 16.14
C VAL A 362 -17.03 12.92 17.40
N THR A 363 -18.10 13.68 17.32
CA THR A 363 -18.91 14.09 18.47
C THR A 363 -20.08 13.16 18.84
N LEU A 364 -20.07 11.90 18.39
CA LEU A 364 -21.12 10.94 18.73
C LEU A 364 -20.75 10.16 20.01
N PRO A 365 -21.50 10.30 21.11
CA PRO A 365 -21.11 9.70 22.39
C PRO A 365 -21.35 8.18 22.48
N GLN A 366 -22.17 7.62 21.60
CA GLN A 366 -22.64 6.22 21.68
C GLN A 366 -22.03 5.29 20.61
N ALA A 367 -21.22 5.84 19.70
CA ALA A 367 -20.47 5.08 18.71
C ALA A 367 -19.17 5.78 18.40
N VAL A 368 -18.10 5.04 18.31
CA VAL A 368 -16.82 5.55 17.83
C VAL A 368 -16.75 5.31 16.33
N ALA A 369 -16.80 6.39 15.55
CA ALA A 369 -16.69 6.32 14.09
C ALA A 369 -15.47 7.10 13.60
N PHE A 370 -14.75 6.57 12.62
CA PHE A 370 -13.57 7.20 12.06
C PHE A 370 -13.36 6.85 10.60
N PRO A 371 -12.97 7.82 9.77
CA PRO A 371 -12.67 7.57 8.38
C PRO A 371 -11.26 7.02 8.21
N ILE A 372 -11.11 6.11 7.24
CA ILE A 372 -9.84 5.53 6.81
C ILE A 372 -9.78 5.56 5.29
N SER A 373 -8.62 5.97 4.76
CA SER A 373 -8.32 5.80 3.34
C SER A 373 -7.79 4.39 3.09
N PRO A 374 -8.47 3.54 2.29
CA PRO A 374 -7.94 2.25 1.92
C PRO A 374 -6.72 2.42 1.01
N GLN A 375 -5.62 1.76 1.34
CA GLN A 375 -4.41 1.74 0.50
C GLN A 375 -4.45 0.60 -0.52
N SER A 376 -3.76 0.76 -1.66
CA SER A 376 -3.65 -0.28 -2.69
C SER A 376 -2.95 -1.51 -2.16
N ILE A 377 -1.90 -1.31 -1.38
CA ILE A 377 -1.16 -2.35 -0.71
C ILE A 377 -1.61 -2.44 0.74
N ARG A 378 -2.17 -3.58 1.09
CA ARG A 378 -2.59 -3.84 2.46
C ARG A 378 -1.44 -4.44 3.25
N VAL A 379 -0.67 -3.60 3.90
CA VAL A 379 0.35 -4.04 4.87
C VAL A 379 -0.32 -4.60 6.14
N SER A 380 -1.51 -4.12 6.48
CA SER A 380 -2.33 -4.69 7.56
C SER A 380 -3.82 -4.43 7.32
N SER A 381 -4.68 -5.34 7.82
CA SER A 381 -6.14 -5.20 7.75
C SER A 381 -6.57 -4.01 8.62
N TYR A 382 -6.96 -2.87 8.05
CA TYR A 382 -7.59 -1.71 8.71
C TYR A 382 -7.10 -1.38 10.15
N ASN A 383 -5.95 -1.90 10.53
CA ASN A 383 -5.40 -1.81 11.88
C ASN A 383 -4.54 -0.54 11.99
N LYS A 384 -4.37 -0.12 13.25
CA LYS A 384 -3.55 1.03 13.60
C LYS A 384 -2.09 0.82 13.18
N PRO A 385 -1.35 1.89 12.87
CA PRO A 385 0.03 1.78 12.38
C PRO A 385 0.97 1.12 13.40
N VAL A 386 0.80 1.44 14.70
CA VAL A 386 1.59 0.81 15.78
C VAL A 386 0.85 -0.40 16.29
N GLN A 387 1.48 -1.57 16.25
CA GLN A 387 0.94 -2.83 16.75
C GLN A 387 2.05 -3.64 17.40
N MET A 388 2.03 -3.68 18.73
CA MET A 388 2.94 -4.47 19.54
C MET A 388 2.22 -5.70 20.09
N VAL A 389 2.79 -6.87 19.89
CA VAL A 389 2.30 -8.15 20.42
C VAL A 389 3.11 -8.52 21.65
N ILE A 390 2.42 -8.77 22.76
CA ILE A 390 3.03 -9.19 24.03
C ILE A 390 2.68 -10.65 24.26
N TYR A 391 3.67 -11.49 24.52
CA TYR A 391 3.48 -12.90 24.85
C TYR A 391 3.40 -13.12 26.35
N GLY A 392 2.60 -14.10 26.79
CA GLY A 392 2.49 -14.46 28.19
C GLY A 392 1.97 -15.89 28.39
N ARG A 393 2.07 -16.36 29.63
CA ARG A 393 1.67 -17.73 30.00
C ARG A 393 0.16 -17.85 30.13
N THR A 394 -0.47 -16.85 30.70
CA THR A 394 -1.91 -16.79 30.93
C THR A 394 -2.50 -15.46 30.49
N TYR A 395 -3.77 -15.44 30.10
CA TYR A 395 -4.45 -14.19 29.74
C TYR A 395 -4.66 -13.25 30.94
N GLY A 396 -4.70 -13.77 32.18
CA GLY A 396 -4.76 -12.94 33.39
C GLY A 396 -3.47 -12.13 33.59
N GLU A 397 -2.31 -12.78 33.45
CA GLU A 397 -1.00 -12.11 33.46
C GLU A 397 -0.93 -11.05 32.35
N LEU A 398 -1.33 -11.40 31.12
CA LEU A 398 -1.33 -10.50 29.99
C LEU A 398 -2.26 -9.29 30.22
N GLU A 399 -3.41 -9.48 30.89
CA GLU A 399 -4.32 -8.39 31.25
C GLU A 399 -3.68 -7.39 32.22
N GLU A 400 -2.95 -7.87 33.20
CA GLU A 400 -2.23 -6.99 34.15
C GLU A 400 -1.11 -6.21 33.45
N VAL A 401 -0.32 -6.88 32.61
CA VAL A 401 0.78 -6.26 31.85
C VAL A 401 0.24 -5.20 30.89
N GLN A 402 -0.74 -5.55 30.07
CA GLN A 402 -1.31 -4.61 29.09
C GLN A 402 -1.89 -3.37 29.79
N ASN A 403 -2.58 -3.54 30.92
CA ASN A 403 -3.19 -2.42 31.65
C ASN A 403 -2.14 -1.46 32.22
N LYS A 404 -0.98 -1.98 32.65
CA LYS A 404 0.16 -1.15 33.08
C LYS A 404 0.77 -0.40 31.90
N VAL A 405 1.01 -1.09 30.80
CA VAL A 405 1.60 -0.54 29.58
C VAL A 405 0.67 0.52 28.98
N ILE A 406 -0.62 0.24 28.80
CA ILE A 406 -1.59 1.18 28.22
C ILE A 406 -1.68 2.46 29.07
N ARG A 407 -1.65 2.35 30.41
CA ARG A 407 -1.66 3.55 31.30
C ARG A 407 -0.48 4.46 31.03
N LYS A 408 0.74 3.90 30.86
CA LYS A 408 1.93 4.67 30.56
C LYS A 408 1.90 5.24 29.14
N LEU A 409 1.48 4.46 28.16
CA LEU A 409 1.37 4.91 26.77
C LEU A 409 0.42 6.11 26.61
N ARG A 410 -0.65 6.18 27.42
CA ARG A 410 -1.61 7.31 27.40
C ARG A 410 -1.03 8.64 27.85
N SER A 411 0.13 8.67 28.48
CA SER A 411 0.83 9.92 28.84
C SER A 411 1.43 10.64 27.63
N ASN A 412 1.66 9.92 26.53
CA ASN A 412 2.20 10.50 25.31
C ASN A 412 1.08 11.11 24.45
N LYS A 413 1.07 12.44 24.35
CA LYS A 413 0.07 13.21 23.58
C LYS A 413 0.11 12.94 22.07
N ASN A 414 1.22 12.42 21.57
CA ASN A 414 1.39 12.08 20.16
C ASN A 414 0.79 10.72 19.79
N LEU A 415 0.33 9.96 20.79
CA LEU A 415 -0.36 8.70 20.59
C LEU A 415 -1.86 8.87 20.84
N SER A 416 -2.67 8.31 19.99
CA SER A 416 -4.13 8.34 20.12
C SER A 416 -4.72 6.95 19.91
N ARG A 417 -5.94 6.73 20.46
CA ARG A 417 -6.67 5.46 20.33
C ARG A 417 -5.84 4.23 20.69
N ILE A 418 -5.20 4.28 21.85
CA ILE A 418 -4.46 3.14 22.39
C ILE A 418 -5.47 2.10 22.86
N GLU A 419 -5.46 0.94 22.23
CA GLU A 419 -6.41 -0.16 22.46
C GLU A 419 -5.67 -1.50 22.49
N SER A 420 -6.29 -2.47 23.17
CA SER A 420 -5.88 -3.87 23.15
C SER A 420 -6.94 -4.72 22.47
N ASP A 421 -6.53 -5.80 21.83
CA ASP A 421 -7.42 -6.84 21.29
C ASP A 421 -8.01 -7.75 22.39
N TYR A 422 -7.49 -7.68 23.61
CA TYR A 422 -7.98 -8.40 24.77
C TYR A 422 -8.66 -7.45 25.77
N ASN A 423 -9.99 -7.39 25.71
CA ASN A 423 -10.82 -6.63 26.64
C ASN A 423 -11.95 -7.51 27.16
N ARG A 424 -12.16 -7.54 28.49
CA ARG A 424 -13.25 -8.29 29.12
C ARG A 424 -14.51 -7.44 29.26
N ASN A 425 -14.93 -6.82 28.17
CA ASN A 425 -16.07 -5.89 28.16
C ASN A 425 -17.36 -6.53 27.64
N LYS A 426 -17.28 -7.74 27.07
CA LYS A 426 -18.46 -8.43 26.57
C LYS A 426 -19.24 -8.99 27.75
N PRO A 427 -20.49 -8.54 28.00
CA PRO A 427 -21.32 -9.12 29.06
C PRO A 427 -21.65 -10.58 28.74
N GLU A 428 -21.36 -11.46 29.64
CA GLU A 428 -21.62 -12.89 29.54
C GLU A 428 -22.30 -13.41 30.79
N VAL A 429 -23.32 -14.26 30.60
CA VAL A 429 -23.98 -15.00 31.68
C VAL A 429 -23.46 -16.42 31.69
N LYS A 430 -22.66 -16.74 32.69
CA LYS A 430 -22.13 -18.09 32.91
C LYS A 430 -23.08 -18.93 33.71
N LEU A 431 -23.45 -20.05 33.14
CA LEU A 431 -24.29 -21.05 33.79
C LEU A 431 -23.41 -22.08 34.51
N ILE A 432 -23.53 -22.17 35.83
CA ILE A 432 -22.81 -23.12 36.66
C ILE A 432 -23.79 -24.23 37.08
N ILE A 433 -23.64 -25.41 36.50
CA ILE A 433 -24.50 -26.55 36.78
C ILE A 433 -24.12 -27.14 38.14
N ASN A 434 -25.13 -27.25 39.03
CA ASN A 434 -24.99 -28.02 40.30
C ASN A 434 -25.07 -29.52 39.97
N LYS A 435 -23.92 -30.15 39.77
CA LYS A 435 -23.81 -31.55 39.35
C LYS A 435 -24.44 -32.53 40.34
N ASN A 436 -24.34 -32.28 41.66
CA ASN A 436 -24.91 -33.15 42.67
C ASN A 436 -26.43 -33.11 42.61
N LYS A 437 -27.01 -31.91 42.59
CA LYS A 437 -28.44 -31.72 42.50
C LYS A 437 -29.04 -32.24 41.18
N ALA A 438 -28.32 -32.08 40.09
CA ALA A 438 -28.72 -32.64 38.79
C ALA A 438 -28.76 -34.18 38.84
N LYS A 439 -27.74 -34.80 39.43
CA LYS A 439 -27.68 -36.25 39.61
C LYS A 439 -28.82 -36.78 40.51
N ASP A 440 -29.08 -36.13 41.65
CA ASP A 440 -30.14 -36.51 42.59
C ASP A 440 -31.53 -36.45 41.94
N LEU A 441 -31.72 -35.49 41.01
CA LEU A 441 -32.97 -35.32 40.27
C LEU A 441 -33.00 -36.12 38.96
N GLY A 442 -31.98 -36.92 38.67
CA GLY A 442 -31.89 -37.78 37.50
C GLY A 442 -31.79 -37.01 36.18
N VAL A 443 -31.11 -35.84 36.19
CA VAL A 443 -30.88 -35.02 34.98
C VAL A 443 -29.42 -35.03 34.62
N SER A 444 -29.10 -35.48 33.42
CA SER A 444 -27.73 -35.46 32.92
C SER A 444 -27.27 -34.06 32.49
N THR A 445 -25.97 -33.76 32.65
CA THR A 445 -25.39 -32.50 32.15
C THR A 445 -25.50 -32.38 30.63
N LYS A 446 -25.54 -33.50 29.92
CA LYS A 446 -25.78 -33.59 28.49
C LYS A 446 -27.17 -33.07 28.12
N SER A 447 -28.21 -33.57 28.81
CA SER A 447 -29.58 -33.15 28.59
C SER A 447 -29.79 -31.65 28.85
N ILE A 448 -29.12 -31.09 29.87
CA ILE A 448 -29.11 -29.64 30.16
C ILE A 448 -28.47 -28.89 28.99
N GLY A 449 -27.31 -29.35 28.50
CA GLY A 449 -26.60 -28.72 27.40
C GLY A 449 -27.38 -28.73 26.09
N GLU A 450 -27.97 -29.86 25.71
CA GLU A 450 -28.80 -30.01 24.51
C GLU A 450 -30.08 -29.16 24.55
N THR A 451 -30.68 -29.04 25.73
CA THR A 451 -31.87 -28.19 25.93
C THR A 451 -31.51 -26.70 25.74
N LEU A 452 -30.40 -26.25 26.33
CA LEU A 452 -29.90 -24.88 26.16
C LEU A 452 -29.47 -24.58 24.75
N GLU A 453 -28.74 -25.50 24.09
CA GLU A 453 -28.35 -25.39 22.68
C GLU A 453 -29.60 -25.20 21.82
N THR A 454 -30.64 -26.01 22.03
CA THR A 454 -31.86 -25.96 21.22
C THR A 454 -32.63 -24.66 21.46
N LEU A 455 -32.87 -24.30 22.74
CA LEU A 455 -33.79 -23.20 23.09
C LEU A 455 -33.11 -21.82 22.98
N TYR A 456 -31.84 -21.68 23.38
CA TYR A 456 -31.10 -20.41 23.30
C TYR A 456 -30.27 -20.27 22.05
N GLY A 457 -29.56 -21.33 21.64
CA GLY A 457 -28.69 -21.32 20.48
C GLY A 457 -29.41 -21.41 19.14
N GLY A 458 -30.56 -22.08 19.13
CA GLY A 458 -31.31 -22.39 17.92
C GLY A 458 -30.74 -23.62 17.21
N LYS A 459 -31.39 -24.76 17.31
CA LYS A 459 -30.95 -26.01 16.71
C LYS A 459 -31.64 -26.23 15.37
N ARG A 460 -30.83 -26.40 14.33
CA ARG A 460 -31.32 -26.88 13.03
C ARG A 460 -31.65 -28.34 13.15
N ILE A 461 -32.94 -28.68 13.06
CA ILE A 461 -33.42 -30.05 13.21
C ILE A 461 -33.48 -30.76 11.88
N THR A 462 -33.98 -30.09 10.84
CA THR A 462 -34.13 -30.66 9.51
C THR A 462 -34.19 -29.53 8.48
N THR A 463 -34.37 -29.90 7.21
CA THR A 463 -34.58 -28.97 6.09
C THR A 463 -35.80 -29.42 5.31
N PHE A 464 -36.42 -28.48 4.60
CA PHE A 464 -37.46 -28.78 3.63
C PHE A 464 -37.17 -28.07 2.29
N ASN A 465 -37.57 -28.71 1.21
CA ASN A 465 -37.41 -28.16 -0.13
C ASN A 465 -38.67 -27.40 -0.56
N LYS A 466 -38.48 -26.15 -1.00
CA LYS A 466 -39.55 -25.34 -1.60
C LYS A 466 -39.02 -24.60 -2.82
N LEU A 467 -39.68 -24.77 -3.97
CA LEU A 467 -39.30 -24.14 -5.24
C LEU A 467 -37.83 -24.38 -5.61
N GLY A 468 -37.35 -25.62 -5.42
CA GLY A 468 -35.95 -26.00 -5.73
C GLY A 468 -34.90 -25.45 -4.79
N LYS A 469 -35.28 -24.83 -3.65
CA LYS A 469 -34.39 -24.35 -2.61
C LYS A 469 -34.63 -25.08 -1.30
N GLU A 470 -33.53 -25.40 -0.61
CA GLU A 470 -33.54 -26.04 0.70
C GLU A 470 -33.59 -24.98 1.81
N TYR A 471 -34.58 -25.09 2.70
CA TYR A 471 -34.78 -24.20 3.84
C TYR A 471 -34.58 -24.95 5.14
N PRO A 472 -33.77 -24.42 6.09
CA PRO A 472 -33.58 -25.05 7.39
C PRO A 472 -34.80 -24.81 8.31
N ILE A 473 -35.19 -25.85 9.04
CA ILE A 473 -36.13 -25.74 10.17
C ILE A 473 -35.32 -25.59 11.45
N ILE A 474 -35.45 -24.42 12.08
CA ILE A 474 -34.73 -24.09 13.32
C ILE A 474 -35.75 -24.07 14.48
N VAL A 475 -35.46 -24.82 15.53
CA VAL A 475 -36.22 -24.78 16.76
C VAL A 475 -35.49 -23.94 17.79
N GLN A 476 -36.20 -22.96 18.36
CA GLN A 476 -35.66 -22.04 19.35
C GLN A 476 -36.80 -21.47 20.20
N GLN A 477 -36.47 -20.95 21.40
CA GLN A 477 -37.39 -20.23 22.23
C GLN A 477 -37.76 -18.86 21.66
N TYR A 478 -38.89 -18.28 22.02
CA TYR A 478 -39.27 -16.92 21.59
C TYR A 478 -38.21 -15.90 21.99
N LEU A 479 -38.02 -14.89 21.12
CA LEU A 479 -37.01 -13.87 21.31
C LEU A 479 -37.18 -13.08 22.62
N SER A 480 -38.44 -12.81 23.04
CA SER A 480 -38.77 -12.15 24.31
C SER A 480 -38.21 -12.89 25.52
N ASP A 481 -38.26 -14.23 25.50
CA ASP A 481 -37.80 -15.06 26.60
C ASP A 481 -36.27 -15.31 26.57
N ARG A 482 -35.64 -15.12 25.42
CA ARG A 482 -34.17 -15.25 25.27
C ARG A 482 -33.40 -13.97 25.61
N ARG A 483 -34.09 -12.81 25.69
CA ARG A 483 -33.43 -11.52 25.94
C ARG A 483 -32.93 -11.34 27.35
N ASN A 484 -33.57 -12.03 28.32
CA ASN A 484 -33.29 -11.87 29.72
C ASN A 484 -32.94 -13.23 30.38
N LYS A 485 -32.13 -13.18 31.44
CA LYS A 485 -31.82 -14.37 32.27
C LYS A 485 -33.05 -15.02 32.86
N ASP A 486 -34.12 -14.25 33.11
CA ASP A 486 -35.38 -14.77 33.67
C ASP A 486 -36.07 -15.80 32.76
N GLY A 487 -35.80 -15.74 31.45
CA GLY A 487 -36.30 -16.74 30.50
C GLY A 487 -35.76 -18.14 30.76
N ILE A 488 -34.60 -18.27 31.43
CA ILE A 488 -34.02 -19.57 31.77
C ILE A 488 -34.88 -20.29 32.85
N SER A 489 -35.54 -19.55 33.73
CA SER A 489 -36.46 -20.11 34.72
C SER A 489 -37.66 -20.80 34.08
N LYS A 490 -38.03 -20.43 32.85
CA LYS A 490 -39.13 -21.02 32.08
C LYS A 490 -38.71 -22.29 31.31
N ILE A 491 -37.43 -22.66 31.37
CA ILE A 491 -36.94 -23.87 30.71
C ILE A 491 -37.04 -25.05 31.62
N PHE A 492 -37.54 -26.16 31.08
CA PHE A 492 -37.65 -27.42 31.76
C PHE A 492 -36.83 -28.49 31.07
N VAL A 493 -36.14 -29.31 31.85
CA VAL A 493 -35.38 -30.48 31.40
C VAL A 493 -36.04 -31.72 31.92
N ARG A 494 -36.15 -32.77 31.10
CA ARG A 494 -36.76 -34.03 31.49
C ARG A 494 -35.79 -34.88 32.31
N SER A 495 -36.22 -35.34 33.48
CA SER A 495 -35.48 -36.32 34.26
C SER A 495 -35.47 -37.68 33.58
N GLU A 496 -34.31 -38.32 33.51
CA GLU A 496 -34.10 -39.62 32.86
C GLU A 496 -34.61 -40.76 33.80
N THR A 497 -34.68 -40.53 35.10
CA THR A 497 -35.11 -41.53 36.12
C THR A 497 -36.62 -41.63 36.26
N ASN A 498 -37.33 -40.51 36.27
CA ASN A 498 -38.77 -40.50 36.59
C ASN A 498 -39.63 -39.80 35.50
N GLY A 499 -39.03 -39.33 34.42
CA GLY A 499 -39.70 -38.67 33.29
C GLY A 499 -40.30 -37.29 33.58
N LYS A 500 -40.19 -36.77 34.82
CA LYS A 500 -40.76 -35.48 35.23
C LYS A 500 -39.97 -34.32 34.64
N LEU A 501 -40.66 -33.21 34.37
CA LEU A 501 -40.05 -31.95 33.93
C LEU A 501 -39.56 -31.19 35.16
N ILE A 502 -38.27 -30.86 35.15
CA ILE A 502 -37.58 -30.13 36.22
C ILE A 502 -37.14 -28.77 35.68
N SER A 503 -37.50 -27.68 36.36
CA SER A 503 -37.06 -26.33 35.96
C SER A 503 -35.55 -26.23 36.03
N LEU A 504 -34.95 -25.69 34.98
CA LEU A 504 -33.52 -25.49 34.87
C LEU A 504 -32.97 -24.55 35.95
N ALA A 505 -33.77 -23.58 36.41
CA ALA A 505 -33.42 -22.68 37.51
C ALA A 505 -33.07 -23.43 38.82
N ASN A 506 -33.60 -24.63 39.03
CA ASN A 506 -33.26 -25.47 40.17
C ASN A 506 -31.90 -26.18 40.04
N LEU A 507 -31.36 -26.27 38.83
CA LEU A 507 -30.17 -27.06 38.50
C LEU A 507 -28.94 -26.20 38.24
N VAL A 508 -29.11 -24.89 38.03
CA VAL A 508 -28.03 -23.98 37.64
C VAL A 508 -27.97 -22.73 38.51
N ASN A 509 -26.77 -22.22 38.73
CA ASN A 509 -26.52 -20.89 39.27
C ASN A 509 -26.02 -19.97 38.15
N PHE A 510 -26.36 -18.69 38.22
CA PHE A 510 -25.97 -17.69 37.26
C PHE A 510 -24.83 -16.83 37.81
N LYS A 511 -23.83 -16.61 37.00
CA LYS A 511 -22.78 -15.63 37.28
C LYS A 511 -22.68 -14.69 36.07
N GLU A 512 -22.91 -13.40 36.31
CA GLU A 512 -22.64 -12.38 35.31
C GLU A 512 -21.17 -11.99 35.40
N GLU A 513 -20.46 -12.08 34.31
CA GLU A 513 -19.04 -11.67 34.24
C GLU A 513 -18.72 -11.02 32.89
N GLY A 514 -17.71 -10.18 32.89
CA GLY A 514 -17.12 -9.68 31.63
C GLY A 514 -16.27 -10.76 31.00
N SER A 515 -16.51 -11.07 29.76
CA SER A 515 -15.76 -12.04 28.97
C SER A 515 -14.98 -11.34 27.86
N ALA A 516 -13.87 -11.92 27.45
CA ALA A 516 -13.15 -11.46 26.28
C ALA A 516 -13.84 -11.95 25.01
N LYS A 517 -13.93 -11.09 23.99
CA LYS A 517 -14.50 -11.44 22.69
C LYS A 517 -13.73 -12.56 22.00
N GLU A 518 -12.41 -12.45 22.02
CA GLU A 518 -11.48 -13.39 21.38
C GLU A 518 -10.29 -13.64 22.31
N LEU A 519 -9.75 -14.84 22.24
CA LEU A 519 -8.51 -15.24 22.90
C LEU A 519 -7.43 -15.40 21.84
N ALA A 520 -6.70 -14.31 21.59
CA ALA A 520 -5.72 -14.25 20.51
C ALA A 520 -4.49 -15.12 20.82
N ARG A 521 -3.94 -15.72 19.77
CA ARG A 521 -2.63 -16.36 19.79
C ARG A 521 -1.83 -15.84 18.62
N TYR A 522 -0.56 -15.55 18.84
CA TYR A 522 0.38 -15.19 17.81
C TYR A 522 1.55 -16.21 17.82
N ASN A 523 1.92 -16.73 16.67
CA ASN A 523 2.92 -17.81 16.56
C ASN A 523 2.66 -18.98 17.51
N ARG A 524 1.36 -19.38 17.66
CA ARG A 524 0.88 -20.46 18.53
C ARG A 524 0.96 -20.17 20.04
N GLN A 525 1.55 -19.09 20.48
CA GLN A 525 1.61 -18.66 21.87
C GLN A 525 0.45 -17.73 22.22
N ARG A 526 0.04 -17.72 23.50
CA ARG A 526 -0.97 -16.75 23.99
C ARG A 526 -0.37 -15.36 23.90
N ALA A 527 -1.13 -14.45 23.32
CA ALA A 527 -0.65 -13.09 23.11
C ALA A 527 -1.79 -12.08 23.19
N VAL A 528 -1.42 -10.83 23.48
CA VAL A 528 -2.29 -9.66 23.35
C VAL A 528 -1.60 -8.64 22.48
N THR A 529 -2.38 -7.95 21.63
CA THR A 529 -1.87 -6.93 20.74
C THR A 529 -2.31 -5.56 21.25
N ILE A 530 -1.35 -4.70 21.60
CA ILE A 530 -1.61 -3.28 21.89
C ILE A 530 -1.38 -2.49 20.61
N SER A 531 -2.37 -1.70 20.22
CA SER A 531 -2.33 -0.90 19.00
C SER A 531 -2.62 0.57 19.29
N ALA A 532 -1.99 1.48 18.51
CA ALA A 532 -2.17 2.91 18.63
C ALA A 532 -2.12 3.62 17.28
N ASN A 533 -2.79 4.76 17.18
CA ASN A 533 -2.58 5.73 16.11
C ASN A 533 -1.50 6.72 16.53
N ILE A 534 -0.78 7.24 15.53
CA ILE A 534 0.24 8.27 15.67
C ILE A 534 -0.29 9.63 15.22
N GLY A 535 0.15 10.70 15.89
CA GLY A 535 -0.16 12.09 15.53
C GLY A 535 0.64 12.58 14.32
N GLU A 536 0.25 13.71 13.75
CA GLU A 536 0.82 14.25 12.49
C GLU A 536 2.33 14.53 12.55
N ASN A 537 2.86 14.87 13.72
CA ASN A 537 4.27 15.21 13.91
C ASN A 537 5.07 14.12 14.64
N TYR A 538 4.59 12.88 14.61
CA TYR A 538 5.23 11.75 15.29
C TYR A 538 5.39 10.58 14.33
N THR A 539 6.61 10.08 14.19
CA THR A 539 6.91 9.00 13.23
C THR A 539 6.62 7.63 13.82
N LEU A 540 6.37 6.65 12.95
CA LEU A 540 6.14 5.26 13.39
C LEU A 540 7.38 4.67 14.08
N SER A 541 8.57 5.04 13.63
CA SER A 541 9.84 4.61 14.27
C SER A 541 10.01 5.16 15.69
N GLU A 542 9.63 6.43 15.92
CA GLU A 542 9.64 7.02 17.28
C GLU A 542 8.59 6.35 18.18
N ALA A 543 7.41 6.06 17.63
CA ALA A 543 6.37 5.34 18.36
C ALA A 543 6.82 3.93 18.76
N ILE A 544 7.43 3.19 17.83
CA ILE A 544 8.00 1.86 18.10
C ILE A 544 9.01 1.92 19.23
N LYS A 545 9.97 2.84 19.15
CA LYS A 545 10.98 3.03 20.20
C LYS A 545 10.35 3.36 21.55
N TYR A 546 9.38 4.28 21.58
CA TYR A 546 8.67 4.63 22.81
C TYR A 546 7.94 3.44 23.43
N PHE A 547 7.31 2.59 22.62
CA PHE A 547 6.67 1.35 23.10
C PHE A 547 7.71 0.37 23.68
N GLU A 548 8.88 0.23 23.05
CA GLU A 548 9.98 -0.61 23.56
C GLU A 548 10.50 -0.09 24.91
N ASP A 549 10.70 1.21 25.03
CA ASP A 549 11.15 1.83 26.29
C ASP A 549 10.14 1.61 27.42
N ILE A 550 8.85 1.78 27.15
CA ILE A 550 7.78 1.51 28.13
C ILE A 550 7.71 0.02 28.51
N MET A 551 7.91 -0.88 27.56
CA MET A 551 7.94 -2.32 27.83
C MET A 551 9.15 -2.70 28.69
N ALA A 552 10.33 -2.21 28.37
CA ALA A 552 11.55 -2.45 29.14
C ALA A 552 11.40 -1.99 30.59
N GLU A 553 10.73 -0.85 30.83
CA GLU A 553 10.47 -0.31 32.18
C GLU A 553 9.37 -1.05 32.93
N THR A 554 8.37 -1.60 32.22
CA THR A 554 7.12 -2.09 32.85
C THR A 554 7.07 -3.60 32.96
N ALA A 555 7.59 -4.33 31.98
CA ALA A 555 7.43 -5.77 31.83
C ALA A 555 8.59 -6.39 31.02
N SER A 556 9.83 -6.16 31.48
CA SER A 556 11.06 -6.62 30.81
C SER A 556 11.16 -8.15 30.63
N GLU A 557 10.41 -8.92 31.42
CA GLU A 557 10.39 -10.39 31.34
C GLU A 557 9.49 -10.91 30.19
N ASN A 558 8.57 -10.08 29.67
CA ASN A 558 7.67 -10.50 28.59
C ASN A 558 8.33 -10.32 27.24
N GLN A 559 8.29 -11.38 26.43
CA GLN A 559 8.71 -11.28 25.03
C GLN A 559 7.70 -10.43 24.25
N ILE A 560 8.22 -9.60 23.36
CA ILE A 560 7.43 -8.78 22.45
C ILE A 560 7.80 -9.07 21.00
N THR A 561 6.84 -8.85 20.11
CA THR A 561 7.08 -8.79 18.67
C THR A 561 6.19 -7.71 18.06
N TRP A 562 6.42 -7.41 16.81
CA TRP A 562 5.67 -6.40 16.08
C TRP A 562 4.77 -7.06 15.05
N LYS A 563 3.73 -6.35 14.61
CA LYS A 563 2.79 -6.81 13.61
C LYS A 563 2.44 -5.70 12.62
N GLY A 564 2.18 -6.08 11.36
CA GLY A 564 1.73 -5.16 10.34
C GLY A 564 2.78 -4.10 9.97
N LYS A 565 2.39 -2.82 9.89
CA LYS A 565 3.31 -1.74 9.51
C LYS A 565 4.54 -1.60 10.42
N SER A 566 4.35 -1.88 11.72
CA SER A 566 5.46 -1.82 12.69
C SER A 566 6.50 -2.93 12.46
N GLU A 567 6.06 -4.14 12.11
CA GLU A 567 6.92 -5.26 11.74
C GLU A 567 7.68 -4.94 10.46
N GLU A 568 6.98 -4.50 9.43
CA GLU A 568 7.55 -4.21 8.13
C GLU A 568 8.61 -3.08 8.19
N ILE A 569 8.34 -1.99 8.91
CA ILE A 569 9.35 -0.92 9.07
C ILE A 569 10.59 -1.45 9.79
N LYS A 570 10.41 -2.29 10.81
CA LYS A 570 11.53 -2.80 11.61
C LYS A 570 12.40 -3.78 10.81
N GLU A 571 11.79 -4.62 9.99
CA GLU A 571 12.48 -5.56 9.12
C GLU A 571 13.09 -4.85 7.90
N THR A 572 12.29 -4.09 7.18
CA THR A 572 12.68 -3.46 5.91
C THR A 572 13.77 -2.39 6.08
N SER A 573 13.80 -1.64 7.19
CA SER A 573 14.79 -0.56 7.34
C SER A 573 16.23 -1.06 7.41
N ASN A 574 16.49 -2.19 8.03
CA ASN A 574 17.82 -2.80 8.10
C ASN A 574 18.20 -3.45 6.75
N GLU A 575 17.25 -4.10 6.10
CA GLU A 575 17.48 -4.74 4.80
C GLU A 575 17.78 -3.71 3.71
N LEU A 576 17.02 -2.60 3.65
CA LEU A 576 17.26 -1.53 2.68
C LEU A 576 18.65 -0.93 2.82
N PHE A 577 19.16 -0.75 4.05
CA PHE A 577 20.51 -0.25 4.27
C PHE A 577 21.58 -1.23 3.74
N ILE A 578 21.44 -2.51 4.03
CA ILE A 578 22.35 -3.56 3.54
C ILE A 578 22.33 -3.62 2.02
N ILE A 579 21.14 -3.59 1.43
CA ILE A 579 20.97 -3.67 -0.04
C ILE A 579 21.52 -2.42 -0.72
N PHE A 580 21.32 -1.23 -0.14
CA PHE A 580 21.94 -0.01 -0.66
C PHE A 580 23.47 -0.07 -0.62
N ALA A 581 24.04 -0.55 0.48
CA ALA A 581 25.48 -0.76 0.59
C ALA A 581 25.99 -1.80 -0.41
N LEU A 582 25.24 -2.88 -0.62
CA LEU A 582 25.58 -3.91 -1.61
C LEU A 582 25.47 -3.36 -3.04
N ALA A 583 24.43 -2.57 -3.36
CA ALA A 583 24.28 -1.93 -4.66
C ALA A 583 25.43 -0.96 -4.95
N LEU A 584 25.84 -0.16 -3.97
CA LEU A 584 26.98 0.73 -4.08
C LEU A 584 28.29 -0.04 -4.28
N LEU A 585 28.48 -1.13 -3.54
CA LEU A 585 29.66 -1.99 -3.67
C LEU A 585 29.72 -2.67 -5.04
N THR A 586 28.59 -3.22 -5.52
CA THR A 586 28.54 -3.88 -6.83
C THR A 586 28.79 -2.87 -7.96
N ALA A 587 28.20 -1.68 -7.90
CA ALA A 587 28.48 -0.59 -8.84
C ALA A 587 29.96 -0.20 -8.82
N TYR A 588 30.54 -0.04 -7.65
CA TYR A 588 31.97 0.25 -7.50
C TYR A 588 32.86 -0.82 -8.13
N LEU A 589 32.59 -2.11 -7.87
CA LEU A 589 33.37 -3.21 -8.42
C LEU A 589 33.25 -3.33 -9.94
N VAL A 590 32.04 -3.13 -10.50
CA VAL A 590 31.84 -3.12 -11.95
C VAL A 590 32.56 -1.93 -12.60
N MET A 591 32.49 -0.74 -11.98
CA MET A 591 33.29 0.41 -12.45
C MET A 591 34.79 0.14 -12.34
N ALA A 592 35.26 -0.48 -11.27
CA ALA A 592 36.68 -0.81 -11.11
C ALA A 592 37.19 -1.76 -12.19
N ALA A 593 36.37 -2.74 -12.57
CA ALA A 593 36.65 -3.63 -13.68
C ALA A 593 36.66 -2.93 -15.04
N THR A 594 35.69 -2.01 -15.28
CA THR A 594 35.57 -1.28 -16.55
C THR A 594 36.66 -0.24 -16.74
N PHE A 595 37.05 0.46 -15.67
CA PHE A 595 38.13 1.47 -15.73
C PHE A 595 39.54 0.90 -15.50
N ASN A 596 39.63 -0.39 -15.18
CA ASN A 596 40.87 -1.05 -14.78
C ASN A 596 41.66 -0.26 -13.71
N SER A 597 40.92 0.31 -12.75
CA SER A 597 41.44 1.20 -11.70
C SER A 597 40.47 1.21 -10.51
N PHE A 598 41.00 1.18 -9.29
CA PHE A 598 40.19 1.34 -8.09
C PHE A 598 40.00 2.82 -7.68
N ILE A 599 40.86 3.72 -8.16
CA ILE A 599 40.84 5.14 -7.78
C ILE A 599 39.73 5.88 -8.54
N HIS A 600 39.58 5.66 -9.84
CA HIS A 600 38.57 6.34 -10.64
C HIS A 600 37.14 6.10 -10.17
N PRO A 601 36.71 4.85 -9.89
CA PRO A 601 35.40 4.59 -9.32
C PRO A 601 35.17 5.22 -7.95
N PHE A 602 36.22 5.26 -7.09
CA PHE A 602 36.15 5.90 -5.80
C PHE A 602 35.82 7.39 -5.91
N ILE A 603 36.47 8.09 -6.83
CA ILE A 603 36.18 9.51 -7.12
C ILE A 603 34.74 9.70 -7.58
N ILE A 604 34.24 8.81 -8.46
CA ILE A 604 32.86 8.86 -8.94
C ILE A 604 31.88 8.64 -7.79
N VAL A 605 32.11 7.65 -6.93
CA VAL A 605 31.25 7.36 -5.77
C VAL A 605 31.21 8.53 -4.77
N LEU A 606 32.29 9.30 -4.64
CA LEU A 606 32.31 10.52 -3.81
C LEU A 606 31.34 11.60 -4.30
N THR A 607 30.85 11.54 -5.52
CA THR A 607 29.82 12.47 -6.01
C THR A 607 28.38 12.06 -5.63
N VAL A 608 28.15 10.81 -5.21
CA VAL A 608 26.82 10.29 -4.83
C VAL A 608 26.17 11.09 -3.71
N PRO A 609 26.88 11.49 -2.62
CA PRO A 609 26.30 12.34 -1.59
C PRO A 609 25.73 13.68 -2.10
N LEU A 610 26.33 14.24 -3.15
CA LEU A 610 25.84 15.48 -3.78
C LEU A 610 24.47 15.28 -4.44
N ALA A 611 24.29 14.16 -5.13
CA ALA A 611 23.02 13.80 -5.73
C ALA A 611 21.94 13.54 -4.66
N ILE A 612 22.30 12.81 -3.58
CA ILE A 612 21.40 12.57 -2.44
C ILE A 612 20.98 13.89 -1.79
N PHE A 613 21.92 14.80 -1.58
CA PHE A 613 21.63 16.13 -1.03
C PHE A 613 20.62 16.89 -1.89
N GLY A 614 20.84 16.93 -3.20
CA GLY A 614 19.93 17.58 -4.15
C GLY A 614 18.52 16.97 -4.09
N GLY A 615 18.41 15.65 -4.07
CA GLY A 615 17.14 14.94 -3.94
C GLY A 615 16.42 15.27 -2.63
N LEU A 616 17.15 15.26 -1.49
CA LEU A 616 16.58 15.58 -0.18
C LEU A 616 16.09 17.03 -0.05
N VAL A 617 16.84 17.98 -0.62
CA VAL A 617 16.44 19.40 -0.66
C VAL A 617 15.16 19.59 -1.48
N PHE A 618 14.92 18.76 -2.49
CA PHE A 618 13.73 18.86 -3.34
C PHE A 618 12.50 18.21 -2.69
N ILE A 619 12.69 17.22 -1.80
CA ILE A 619 11.61 16.53 -1.09
C ILE A 619 11.10 17.34 0.11
N LEU A 620 11.96 18.12 0.76
CA LEU A 620 11.64 18.98 1.92
C LEU A 620 11.08 20.33 1.50
#